data_b6cdfafb453e3a22db737fe6350c0774
#
_entry.id   b6cdfafb453e3a22db737fe6350c0774
#
_cell.length_a   1.000
_cell.length_b   1.000
_cell.length_c   1.000
_cell.angle_alpha   90.00
_cell.angle_beta   90.00
_cell.angle_gamma   90.00
#
_symmetry.space_group_name_H-M   'P 1'
#
loop_
_entity.id
_entity.type
_entity.pdbx_description
1 polymer ?
#
loop_
_entity_poly.entity_id
_entity_poly.type
_entity_poly.pdbx_seq_one_letter_code
_entity_poly.pdbx_strand_id
1 'polypeptide(L)'
;VGRILLKLAPPVMLAQLIQALYNIVDSFFVGRFSGEGLTALSIVYPLQLLMIALAVGTGVGINTIMAAKRGVGRNDKAEEYAGVGTPLALVLWVVFAIISWAILPAYARMSTDSESVAALVVQYGRIVCVFSVGLFCESVWTKVQQSEGDMKTPMIAQIAGAAVNIVFDPILIFGMFGLPELGVAGAAYATVAGQIAAALIVMKKGFRKPPEWTLFPHHVGRIFRLGLPNILMQSAYTFYILGLNLILAGFSDQAVTALGLYYKWQTFFFIPLGAMQTCIVPVVSFNYAAKSDGRCRETLRAAIVFG
;
A
#
# COMPACT_ATOMS: atom_id res chain seq x y z
N VAL A 1 23.28 -16.03 -3.20
CA VAL A 1 22.22 -15.00 -3.26
C VAL A 1 20.84 -15.65 -3.17
N GLY A 2 20.56 -16.77 -3.87
CA GLY A 2 19.28 -17.47 -3.83
C GLY A 2 18.78 -17.79 -2.41
N ARG A 3 19.67 -18.25 -1.52
CA ARG A 3 19.33 -18.47 -0.09
C ARG A 3 18.89 -17.20 0.64
N ILE A 4 19.38 -16.03 0.25
CA ILE A 4 18.97 -14.76 0.84
C ILE A 4 17.54 -14.44 0.42
N LEU A 5 17.20 -14.56 -0.86
CA LEU A 5 15.85 -14.34 -1.36
C LEU A 5 14.84 -15.31 -0.71
N LEU A 6 15.19 -16.61 -0.61
CA LEU A 6 14.35 -17.60 0.07
C LEU A 6 14.15 -17.31 1.55
N LYS A 7 15.06 -16.57 2.21
CA LYS A 7 14.92 -16.14 3.60
C LYS A 7 14.07 -14.87 3.73
N LEU A 8 14.15 -13.98 2.75
CA LEU A 8 13.45 -12.69 2.76
C LEU A 8 12.02 -12.77 2.25
N ALA A 9 11.74 -13.67 1.29
CA ALA A 9 10.42 -13.76 0.64
C ALA A 9 9.30 -14.25 1.56
N PRO A 10 9.45 -15.29 2.39
CA PRO A 10 8.34 -15.81 3.19
C PRO A 10 7.68 -14.78 4.12
N PRO A 11 8.41 -13.91 4.85
CA PRO A 11 7.76 -12.82 5.62
C PRO A 11 6.93 -11.87 4.75
N VAL A 12 7.42 -11.53 3.55
CA VAL A 12 6.70 -10.64 2.63
C VAL A 12 5.45 -11.33 2.06
N MET A 13 5.59 -12.62 1.68
CA MET A 13 4.44 -13.42 1.22
C MET A 13 3.35 -13.51 2.30
N LEU A 14 3.74 -13.77 3.54
CA LEU A 14 2.78 -13.83 4.66
C LEU A 14 2.09 -12.48 4.89
N ALA A 15 2.84 -11.38 4.84
CA ALA A 15 2.27 -10.04 4.96
C ALA A 15 1.23 -9.76 3.86
N GLN A 16 1.55 -10.09 2.59
CA GLN A 16 0.63 -9.90 1.46
C GLN A 16 -0.59 -10.83 1.55
N LEU A 17 -0.41 -12.08 1.99
CA LEU A 17 -1.52 -13.00 2.21
C LEU A 17 -2.49 -12.48 3.28
N ILE A 18 -1.97 -12.03 4.40
CA ILE A 18 -2.76 -11.43 5.48
C ILE A 18 -3.50 -10.17 4.99
N GLN A 19 -2.84 -9.34 4.18
CA GLN A 19 -3.47 -8.17 3.57
C GLN A 19 -4.62 -8.56 2.63
N ALA A 20 -4.45 -9.58 1.80
CA ALA A 20 -5.52 -10.08 0.95
C ALA A 20 -6.70 -10.62 1.77
N LEU A 21 -6.42 -11.36 2.83
CA LEU A 21 -7.45 -11.94 3.70
C LEU A 21 -8.24 -10.86 4.44
N TYR A 22 -7.59 -9.86 5.04
CA TYR A 22 -8.35 -8.84 5.77
C TYR A 22 -9.24 -8.00 4.84
N ASN A 23 -8.83 -7.72 3.61
CA ASN A 23 -9.68 -7.04 2.62
C ASN A 23 -10.97 -7.83 2.29
N ILE A 24 -10.88 -9.17 2.29
CA ILE A 24 -12.04 -10.05 2.10
C ILE A 24 -12.95 -9.97 3.34
N VAL A 25 -12.38 -10.02 4.54
CA VAL A 25 -13.13 -9.98 5.79
C VAL A 25 -13.84 -8.64 5.98
N ASP A 26 -13.16 -7.51 5.71
CA ASP A 26 -13.76 -6.17 5.74
C ASP A 26 -14.97 -6.09 4.77
N SER A 27 -14.79 -6.52 3.52
CA SER A 27 -15.87 -6.56 2.53
C SER A 27 -17.04 -7.47 2.95
N PHE A 28 -16.75 -8.57 3.65
CA PHE A 28 -17.77 -9.47 4.18
C PHE A 28 -18.64 -8.81 5.27
N PHE A 29 -18.01 -8.13 6.24
CA PHE A 29 -18.76 -7.45 7.30
C PHE A 29 -19.58 -6.29 6.76
N VAL A 30 -19.02 -5.46 5.87
CA VAL A 30 -19.75 -4.37 5.24
C VAL A 30 -20.90 -4.90 4.38
N GLY A 31 -20.69 -5.98 3.60
CA GLY A 31 -21.72 -6.59 2.78
C GLY A 31 -22.87 -7.22 3.59
N ARG A 32 -22.58 -7.73 4.79
CA ARG A 32 -23.63 -8.19 5.73
C ARG A 32 -24.42 -7.03 6.34
N PHE A 33 -23.80 -5.88 6.50
CA PHE A 33 -24.45 -4.69 7.03
C PHE A 33 -25.34 -4.02 5.99
N SER A 34 -24.78 -3.76 4.80
CA SER A 34 -25.49 -3.04 3.72
C SER A 34 -24.92 -3.39 2.33
N GLY A 35 -25.79 -3.77 1.41
CA GLY A 35 -25.41 -3.94 0.00
C GLY A 35 -24.95 -2.62 -0.64
N GLU A 36 -25.61 -1.50 -0.30
CA GLU A 36 -25.20 -0.16 -0.75
C GLU A 36 -23.83 0.23 -0.19
N GLY A 37 -23.54 -0.17 1.06
CA GLY A 37 -22.23 0.01 1.68
C GLY A 37 -21.12 -0.73 0.93
N LEU A 38 -21.36 -1.98 0.51
CA LEU A 38 -20.41 -2.75 -0.28
C LEU A 38 -20.17 -2.11 -1.66
N THR A 39 -21.22 -1.57 -2.29
CA THR A 39 -21.11 -0.80 -3.54
C THR A 39 -20.27 0.45 -3.33
N ALA A 40 -20.46 1.19 -2.23
CA ALA A 40 -19.68 2.39 -1.90
C ALA A 40 -18.20 2.05 -1.70
N LEU A 41 -17.85 0.97 -1.01
CA LEU A 41 -16.46 0.50 -0.86
C LEU A 41 -15.84 0.20 -2.23
N SER A 42 -16.57 -0.46 -3.10
CA SER A 42 -16.11 -0.82 -4.45
C SER A 42 -15.83 0.42 -5.31
N ILE A 43 -16.65 1.46 -5.19
CA ILE A 43 -16.46 2.75 -5.88
C ILE A 43 -15.21 3.50 -5.32
N VAL A 44 -14.96 3.46 -4.02
CA VAL A 44 -13.79 4.13 -3.41
C VAL A 44 -12.49 3.35 -3.64
N TYR A 45 -12.55 2.05 -3.89
CA TYR A 45 -11.39 1.18 -4.01
C TYR A 45 -10.32 1.67 -5.02
N PRO A 46 -10.65 2.16 -6.24
CA PRO A 46 -9.65 2.72 -7.15
C PRO A 46 -8.88 3.92 -6.57
N LEU A 47 -9.53 4.77 -5.77
CA LEU A 47 -8.85 5.88 -5.08
C LEU A 47 -7.89 5.37 -4.01
N GLN A 48 -8.25 4.30 -3.29
CA GLN A 48 -7.35 3.64 -2.35
C GLN A 48 -6.13 3.04 -3.06
N LEU A 49 -6.32 2.43 -4.24
CA LEU A 49 -5.19 1.90 -5.03
C LEU A 49 -4.23 3.00 -5.49
N LEU A 50 -4.74 4.17 -5.90
CA LEU A 50 -3.90 5.32 -6.24
C LEU A 50 -3.14 5.87 -5.02
N MET A 51 -3.80 5.92 -3.86
CA MET A 51 -3.18 6.29 -2.59
C MET A 51 -2.03 5.34 -2.22
N ILE A 52 -2.26 4.04 -2.33
CA ILE A 52 -1.26 2.99 -2.10
C ILE A 52 -0.12 3.11 -3.11
N ALA A 53 -0.42 3.32 -4.39
CA ALA A 53 0.58 3.48 -5.44
C ALA A 53 1.53 4.66 -5.13
N LEU A 54 0.98 5.79 -4.68
CA LEU A 54 1.76 6.97 -4.31
C LEU A 54 2.64 6.71 -3.08
N ALA A 55 2.07 6.16 -2.02
CA ALA A 55 2.77 5.89 -0.76
C ALA A 55 3.87 4.83 -0.93
N VAL A 56 3.52 3.67 -1.51
CA VAL A 56 4.45 2.55 -1.71
C VAL A 56 5.52 2.91 -2.75
N GLY A 57 5.14 3.54 -3.87
CA GLY A 57 6.09 3.91 -4.90
C GLY A 57 7.13 4.93 -4.43
N THR A 58 6.72 5.90 -3.62
CA THR A 58 7.66 6.83 -2.94
C THR A 58 8.61 6.07 -2.02
N GLY A 59 8.07 5.15 -1.22
CA GLY A 59 8.88 4.27 -0.38
C GLY A 59 9.87 3.40 -1.16
N VAL A 60 9.49 2.88 -2.34
CA VAL A 60 10.39 2.13 -3.24
C VAL A 60 11.55 3.01 -3.72
N GLY A 61 11.30 4.28 -4.02
CA GLY A 61 12.37 5.24 -4.36
C GLY A 61 13.38 5.38 -3.22
N ILE A 62 12.92 5.53 -1.98
CA ILE A 62 13.77 5.59 -0.78
C ILE A 62 14.55 4.29 -0.60
N ASN A 63 13.88 3.14 -0.66
CA ASN A 63 14.49 1.81 -0.53
C ASN A 63 15.64 1.62 -1.53
N THR A 64 15.40 1.94 -2.80
CA THR A 64 16.38 1.81 -3.89
C THR A 64 17.63 2.64 -3.63
N ILE A 65 17.47 3.91 -3.23
CA ILE A 65 18.60 4.79 -2.96
C ILE A 65 19.37 4.35 -1.72
N MET A 66 18.67 4.01 -0.65
CA MET A 66 19.29 3.55 0.60
C MET A 66 20.13 2.29 0.37
N ALA A 67 19.56 1.29 -0.30
CA ALA A 67 20.26 0.06 -0.63
C ALA A 67 21.50 0.33 -1.49
N ALA A 68 21.40 1.21 -2.50
CA ALA A 68 22.51 1.60 -3.35
C ALA A 68 23.62 2.34 -2.55
N LYS A 69 23.25 3.27 -1.65
CA LYS A 69 24.21 4.00 -0.82
C LYS A 69 24.94 3.07 0.14
N ARG A 70 24.24 2.11 0.73
CA ARG A 70 24.85 1.08 1.58
C ARG A 70 25.78 0.14 0.79
N GLY A 71 25.42 -0.18 -0.46
CA GLY A 71 26.25 -0.99 -1.34
C GLY A 71 27.65 -0.39 -1.63
N VAL A 72 27.77 0.95 -1.58
CA VAL A 72 29.06 1.67 -1.71
C VAL A 72 29.64 2.12 -0.36
N GLY A 73 29.12 1.61 0.75
CA GLY A 73 29.63 1.92 2.11
C GLY A 73 29.26 3.30 2.65
N ARG A 74 28.37 4.06 1.98
CA ARG A 74 27.93 5.39 2.41
C ARG A 74 26.66 5.32 3.27
N ASN A 75 26.81 4.78 4.48
CA ASN A 75 25.67 4.60 5.39
C ASN A 75 25.10 5.95 5.87
N ASP A 76 25.94 6.95 6.09
CA ASP A 76 25.55 8.33 6.40
C ASP A 76 24.54 8.90 5.39
N LYS A 77 24.86 8.75 4.10
CA LYS A 77 23.96 9.20 3.04
C LYS A 77 22.69 8.36 2.93
N ALA A 78 22.72 7.08 3.25
CA ALA A 78 21.52 6.27 3.31
C ALA A 78 20.57 6.76 4.41
N GLU A 79 21.11 7.10 5.60
CA GLU A 79 20.33 7.64 6.72
C GLU A 79 19.72 9.03 6.39
N GLU A 80 20.42 9.90 5.65
CA GLU A 80 19.86 11.17 5.17
C GLU A 80 18.62 10.95 4.30
N TYR A 81 18.65 10.00 3.34
CA TYR A 81 17.48 9.67 2.52
C TYR A 81 16.35 9.06 3.33
N ALA A 82 16.64 8.23 4.32
CA ALA A 82 15.63 7.71 5.24
C ALA A 82 14.98 8.84 6.05
N GLY A 83 15.77 9.83 6.50
CA GLY A 83 15.27 10.98 7.24
C GLY A 83 14.34 11.90 6.43
N VAL A 84 14.54 12.00 5.10
CA VAL A 84 13.62 12.71 4.20
C VAL A 84 12.26 12.00 4.12
N GLY A 85 12.24 10.70 4.32
CA GLY A 85 11.04 9.86 4.10
C GLY A 85 9.84 10.31 4.91
N THR A 86 9.99 10.57 6.20
CA THR A 86 8.86 10.96 7.07
C THR A 86 8.24 12.31 6.69
N PRO A 87 9.01 13.42 6.57
CA PRO A 87 8.44 14.68 6.10
C PRO A 87 7.79 14.57 4.72
N LEU A 88 8.41 13.80 3.80
CA LEU A 88 7.85 13.59 2.48
C LEU A 88 6.51 12.82 2.53
N ALA A 89 6.41 11.77 3.36
CA ALA A 89 5.18 11.02 3.58
C ALA A 89 4.06 11.93 4.10
N LEU A 90 4.37 12.82 5.06
CA LEU A 90 3.41 13.77 5.61
C LEU A 90 2.94 14.80 4.57
N VAL A 91 3.84 15.34 3.76
CA VAL A 91 3.49 16.27 2.67
C VAL A 91 2.58 15.57 1.64
N LEU A 92 2.93 14.37 1.22
CA LEU A 92 2.12 13.59 0.26
C LEU A 92 0.74 13.24 0.82
N TRP A 93 0.69 12.84 2.10
CA TRP A 93 -0.57 12.62 2.80
C TRP A 93 -1.45 13.87 2.79
N VAL A 94 -0.92 15.03 3.20
CA VAL A 94 -1.68 16.29 3.24
C VAL A 94 -2.19 16.66 1.85
N VAL A 95 -1.33 16.59 0.83
CA VAL A 95 -1.72 16.89 -0.56
C VAL A 95 -2.81 15.92 -1.03
N PHE A 96 -2.64 14.63 -0.79
CA PHE A 96 -3.64 13.62 -1.17
C PHE A 96 -4.96 13.81 -0.42
N ALA A 97 -4.92 14.11 0.87
CA ALA A 97 -6.10 14.35 1.70
C ALA A 97 -6.90 15.56 1.20
N ILE A 98 -6.23 16.69 0.89
CA ILE A 98 -6.89 17.91 0.35
C ILE A 98 -7.52 17.62 -1.01
N ILE A 99 -6.77 17.00 -1.92
CA ILE A 99 -7.26 16.65 -3.27
C ILE A 99 -8.47 15.72 -3.17
N SER A 100 -8.35 14.66 -2.38
CA SER A 100 -9.45 13.69 -2.20
C SER A 100 -10.69 14.33 -1.57
N TRP A 101 -10.52 15.18 -0.55
CA TRP A 101 -11.63 15.90 0.06
C TRP A 101 -12.41 16.72 -0.95
N ALA A 102 -11.71 17.43 -1.85
CA ALA A 102 -12.32 18.30 -2.87
C ALA A 102 -13.00 17.48 -4.00
N ILE A 103 -12.38 16.38 -4.43
CA ILE A 103 -12.83 15.62 -5.60
C ILE A 103 -13.93 14.61 -5.26
N LEU A 104 -13.94 14.04 -4.05
CA LEU A 104 -14.84 12.95 -3.67
C LEU A 104 -16.32 13.21 -3.94
N PRO A 105 -16.91 14.41 -3.68
CA PRO A 105 -18.32 14.63 -3.96
C PRO A 105 -18.67 14.58 -5.46
N ALA A 106 -17.79 15.12 -6.31
CA ALA A 106 -17.96 15.04 -7.76
C ALA A 106 -17.77 13.61 -8.28
N TYR A 107 -16.72 12.93 -7.79
CA TYR A 107 -16.44 11.54 -8.12
C TYR A 107 -17.62 10.60 -7.76
N ALA A 108 -18.19 10.76 -6.57
CA ALA A 108 -19.34 9.96 -6.13
C ALA A 108 -20.54 10.13 -7.07
N ARG A 109 -20.90 11.38 -7.42
CA ARG A 109 -22.03 11.67 -8.34
C ARG A 109 -21.80 11.16 -9.76
N MET A 110 -20.54 11.07 -10.20
CA MET A 110 -20.20 10.51 -11.51
C MET A 110 -20.19 8.98 -11.52
N SER A 111 -20.07 8.35 -10.36
CA SER A 111 -19.91 6.90 -10.23
C SER A 111 -21.21 6.17 -9.95
N THR A 112 -22.27 6.85 -9.51
CA THR A 112 -23.57 6.24 -9.20
C THR A 112 -24.69 7.25 -9.31
N ASP A 113 -25.87 6.76 -9.78
CA ASP A 113 -27.12 7.53 -9.83
C ASP A 113 -27.88 7.50 -8.48
N SER A 114 -27.49 6.62 -7.54
CA SER A 114 -28.11 6.49 -6.22
C SER A 114 -27.54 7.55 -5.26
N GLU A 115 -28.37 8.46 -4.77
CA GLU A 115 -27.97 9.47 -3.80
C GLU A 115 -27.49 8.85 -2.46
N SER A 116 -28.12 7.73 -2.03
CA SER A 116 -27.72 7.02 -0.82
C SER A 116 -26.29 6.44 -0.94
N VAL A 117 -26.02 5.77 -2.07
CA VAL A 117 -24.68 5.23 -2.36
C VAL A 117 -23.66 6.36 -2.48
N ALA A 118 -24.00 7.46 -3.17
CA ALA A 118 -23.09 8.60 -3.31
C ALA A 118 -22.74 9.21 -1.94
N ALA A 119 -23.70 9.33 -1.03
CA ALA A 119 -23.46 9.79 0.33
C ALA A 119 -22.50 8.86 1.09
N LEU A 120 -22.69 7.54 0.98
CA LEU A 120 -21.80 6.54 1.59
C LEU A 120 -20.39 6.57 1.00
N VAL A 121 -20.24 6.76 -0.32
CA VAL A 121 -18.94 6.95 -1.00
C VAL A 121 -18.19 8.15 -0.44
N VAL A 122 -18.89 9.28 -0.29
CA VAL A 122 -18.28 10.50 0.28
C VAL A 122 -17.91 10.29 1.74
N GLN A 123 -18.77 9.67 2.54
CA GLN A 123 -18.53 9.41 3.96
C GLN A 123 -17.32 8.49 4.16
N TYR A 124 -17.33 7.31 3.54
CA TYR A 124 -16.26 6.33 3.63
C TYR A 124 -14.95 6.88 3.06
N GLY A 125 -15.00 7.43 1.85
CA GLY A 125 -13.82 7.94 1.15
C GLY A 125 -13.14 9.09 1.89
N ARG A 126 -13.90 10.01 2.48
CA ARG A 126 -13.32 11.09 3.30
C ARG A 126 -12.59 10.55 4.51
N ILE A 127 -13.17 9.60 5.24
CA ILE A 127 -12.51 9.02 6.42
C ILE A 127 -11.23 8.34 6.00
N VAL A 128 -11.27 7.43 5.01
CA VAL A 128 -10.10 6.65 4.60
C VAL A 128 -9.01 7.52 3.98
N CYS A 129 -9.36 8.50 3.13
CA CYS A 129 -8.36 9.34 2.46
C CYS A 129 -7.78 10.42 3.38
N VAL A 130 -8.60 11.07 4.22
CA VAL A 130 -8.11 12.15 5.10
C VAL A 130 -7.29 11.61 6.26
N PHE A 131 -7.69 10.49 6.85
CA PHE A 131 -6.96 9.88 7.97
C PHE A 131 -5.90 8.87 7.54
N SER A 132 -5.51 8.84 6.26
CA SER A 132 -4.51 7.93 5.70
C SER A 132 -3.05 8.16 6.13
N VAL A 133 -2.80 9.07 7.07
CA VAL A 133 -1.44 9.35 7.57
C VAL A 133 -0.70 8.08 8.00
N GLY A 134 -1.41 7.14 8.62
CA GLY A 134 -0.87 5.84 9.02
C GLY A 134 -0.31 5.07 7.83
N LEU A 135 -1.05 5.00 6.72
CA LEU A 135 -0.63 4.30 5.51
C LEU A 135 0.60 4.94 4.86
N PHE A 136 0.65 6.27 4.74
CA PHE A 136 1.79 6.97 4.15
C PHE A 136 3.07 6.79 4.98
N CYS A 137 2.98 6.94 6.30
CA CYS A 137 4.11 6.74 7.21
C CYS A 137 4.56 5.28 7.25
N GLU A 138 3.61 4.34 7.39
CA GLU A 138 3.88 2.90 7.40
C GLU A 138 4.61 2.46 6.13
N SER A 139 4.11 2.89 4.96
CA SER A 139 4.72 2.53 3.66
C SER A 139 6.18 2.99 3.57
N VAL A 140 6.48 4.21 3.97
CA VAL A 140 7.85 4.73 3.94
C VAL A 140 8.74 4.00 4.95
N TRP A 141 8.31 3.86 6.22
CA TRP A 141 9.11 3.21 7.26
C TRP A 141 9.32 1.73 7.00
N THR A 142 8.34 1.04 6.44
CA THR A 142 8.48 -0.33 5.94
C THR A 142 9.56 -0.42 4.87
N LYS A 143 9.59 0.49 3.90
CA LYS A 143 10.59 0.48 2.83
C LYS A 143 12.00 0.84 3.32
N VAL A 144 12.12 1.69 4.34
CA VAL A 144 13.39 1.93 5.04
C VAL A 144 13.92 0.63 5.63
N GLN A 145 13.11 -0.11 6.39
CA GLN A 145 13.51 -1.40 7.01
C GLN A 145 13.82 -2.47 5.97
N GLN A 146 13.02 -2.56 4.91
CA GLN A 146 13.27 -3.49 3.81
C GLN A 146 14.62 -3.23 3.11
N SER A 147 15.05 -1.96 3.00
CA SER A 147 16.37 -1.61 2.47
C SER A 147 17.54 -2.10 3.34
N GLU A 148 17.26 -2.34 4.62
CA GLU A 148 18.18 -2.90 5.61
C GLU A 148 18.12 -4.44 5.69
N GLY A 149 17.23 -5.05 4.91
CA GLY A 149 16.99 -6.49 4.92
C GLY A 149 16.07 -6.97 6.05
N ASP A 150 15.46 -6.05 6.84
CA ASP A 150 14.45 -6.41 7.84
C ASP A 150 13.07 -6.54 7.15
N MET A 151 12.68 -7.75 6.82
CA MET A 151 11.35 -8.07 6.30
C MET A 151 10.40 -8.54 7.39
N LYS A 152 10.92 -8.89 8.58
CA LYS A 152 10.11 -9.43 9.68
C LYS A 152 9.31 -8.35 10.39
N THR A 153 9.91 -7.21 10.67
CA THR A 153 9.21 -6.11 11.36
C THR A 153 8.02 -5.58 10.53
N PRO A 154 8.14 -5.32 9.22
CA PRO A 154 6.99 -5.02 8.37
C PRO A 154 5.92 -6.11 8.34
N MET A 155 6.31 -7.39 8.31
CA MET A 155 5.35 -8.50 8.38
C MET A 155 4.54 -8.46 9.68
N ILE A 156 5.21 -8.30 10.82
CA ILE A 156 4.53 -8.22 12.14
C ILE A 156 3.58 -7.01 12.17
N ALA A 157 4.00 -5.88 11.62
CA ALA A 157 3.18 -4.68 11.53
C ALA A 157 1.91 -4.90 10.70
N GLN A 158 2.03 -5.55 9.55
CA GLN A 158 0.89 -5.89 8.70
C GLN A 158 -0.07 -6.87 9.38
N ILE A 159 0.45 -7.90 10.05
CA ILE A 159 -0.38 -8.84 10.83
C ILE A 159 -1.12 -8.11 11.95
N ALA A 160 -0.45 -7.26 12.71
CA ALA A 160 -1.05 -6.49 13.79
C ALA A 160 -2.10 -5.50 13.28
N GLY A 161 -1.81 -4.78 12.18
CA GLY A 161 -2.75 -3.88 11.54
C GLY A 161 -4.01 -4.59 11.05
N ALA A 162 -3.84 -5.75 10.40
CA ALA A 162 -4.95 -6.59 9.97
C ALA A 162 -5.78 -7.11 11.15
N ALA A 163 -5.13 -7.56 12.22
CA ALA A 163 -5.81 -8.02 13.42
C ALA A 163 -6.65 -6.89 14.06
N VAL A 164 -6.09 -5.69 14.15
CA VAL A 164 -6.82 -4.51 14.65
C VAL A 164 -8.03 -4.22 13.76
N ASN A 165 -7.87 -4.18 12.44
CA ASN A 165 -8.97 -3.96 11.51
C ASN A 165 -10.06 -5.02 11.68
N ILE A 166 -9.73 -6.32 11.61
CA ILE A 166 -10.70 -7.43 11.71
C ILE A 166 -11.47 -7.41 13.05
N VAL A 167 -10.82 -7.01 14.16
CA VAL A 167 -11.47 -6.90 15.46
C VAL A 167 -12.38 -5.68 15.54
N PHE A 168 -11.92 -4.54 15.03
CA PHE A 168 -12.70 -3.29 15.09
C PHE A 168 -13.83 -3.23 14.05
N ASP A 169 -13.74 -3.93 12.92
CA ASP A 169 -14.81 -3.97 11.92
C ASP A 169 -16.17 -4.32 12.53
N PRO A 170 -16.39 -5.51 13.11
CA PRO A 170 -17.69 -5.84 13.66
C PRO A 170 -18.09 -4.93 14.83
N ILE A 171 -17.13 -4.47 15.62
CA ILE A 171 -17.39 -3.61 16.78
C ILE A 171 -17.94 -2.25 16.34
N LEU A 172 -17.32 -1.63 15.34
CA LEU A 172 -17.70 -0.29 14.88
C LEU A 172 -18.83 -0.31 13.84
N ILE A 173 -18.91 -1.35 13.00
CA ILE A 173 -19.96 -1.47 12.00
C ILE A 173 -21.32 -1.73 12.69
N PHE A 174 -21.38 -2.70 13.61
CA PHE A 174 -22.62 -3.15 14.25
C PHE A 174 -22.89 -2.53 15.62
N GLY A 175 -21.99 -1.67 16.13
CA GLY A 175 -22.18 -1.01 17.42
C GLY A 175 -22.11 -1.96 18.61
N MET A 176 -21.15 -2.91 18.62
CA MET A 176 -21.00 -3.88 19.72
C MET A 176 -20.45 -3.20 21.00
N PHE A 177 -20.65 -3.83 22.15
CA PHE A 177 -20.18 -3.38 23.46
C PHE A 177 -20.69 -1.99 23.91
N GLY A 178 -21.86 -1.57 23.41
CA GLY A 178 -22.47 -0.28 23.78
C GLY A 178 -21.96 0.93 23.00
N LEU A 179 -21.16 0.70 21.96
CA LEU A 179 -20.76 1.73 21.00
C LEU A 179 -21.91 2.02 20.01
N PRO A 180 -21.97 3.23 19.44
CA PRO A 180 -22.96 3.51 18.41
C PRO A 180 -22.66 2.70 17.14
N GLU A 181 -23.72 2.27 16.46
CA GLU A 181 -23.64 1.64 15.15
C GLU A 181 -23.21 2.68 14.12
N LEU A 182 -21.98 2.55 13.60
CA LEU A 182 -21.40 3.49 12.63
C LEU A 182 -21.54 3.02 11.18
N GLY A 183 -21.95 1.77 10.97
CA GLY A 183 -22.13 1.20 9.65
C GLY A 183 -20.87 1.29 8.78
N VAL A 184 -21.02 1.82 7.56
CA VAL A 184 -19.91 1.97 6.60
C VAL A 184 -18.79 2.88 7.11
N ALA A 185 -19.12 3.91 7.90
CA ALA A 185 -18.10 4.74 8.55
C ALA A 185 -17.28 3.96 9.57
N GLY A 186 -17.90 2.98 10.25
CA GLY A 186 -17.22 2.06 11.17
C GLY A 186 -16.11 1.27 10.50
N ALA A 187 -16.37 0.71 9.31
CA ALA A 187 -15.36 0.03 8.49
C ALA A 187 -14.20 0.97 8.11
N ALA A 188 -14.51 2.22 7.74
CA ALA A 188 -13.47 3.22 7.43
C ALA A 188 -12.57 3.51 8.64
N TYR A 189 -13.15 3.69 9.82
CA TYR A 189 -12.38 3.91 11.06
C TYR A 189 -11.58 2.69 11.48
N ALA A 190 -12.11 1.48 11.32
CA ALA A 190 -11.37 0.25 11.57
C ALA A 190 -10.15 0.11 10.66
N THR A 191 -10.32 0.42 9.35
CA THR A 191 -9.21 0.44 8.38
C THR A 191 -8.13 1.44 8.79
N VAL A 192 -8.50 2.66 9.14
CA VAL A 192 -7.56 3.70 9.62
C VAL A 192 -6.86 3.26 10.91
N ALA A 193 -7.58 2.68 11.86
CA ALA A 193 -7.00 2.18 13.10
C ALA A 193 -5.95 1.08 12.83
N GLY A 194 -6.23 0.15 11.92
CA GLY A 194 -5.28 -0.87 11.47
C GLY A 194 -4.02 -0.28 10.85
N GLN A 195 -4.17 0.72 9.97
CA GLN A 195 -3.04 1.42 9.36
C GLN A 195 -2.17 2.17 10.39
N ILE A 196 -2.79 2.82 11.36
CA ILE A 196 -2.07 3.50 12.46
C ILE A 196 -1.35 2.49 13.33
N ALA A 197 -1.98 1.37 13.68
CA ALA A 197 -1.36 0.31 14.48
C ALA A 197 -0.12 -0.26 13.76
N ALA A 198 -0.21 -0.53 12.47
CA ALA A 198 0.94 -0.98 11.67
C ALA A 198 2.04 0.09 11.63
N ALA A 199 1.69 1.36 11.41
CA ALA A 199 2.64 2.48 11.41
C ALA A 199 3.41 2.61 12.73
N LEU A 200 2.73 2.49 13.86
CA LEU A 200 3.35 2.56 15.19
C LEU A 200 4.39 1.46 15.44
N ILE A 201 4.17 0.27 14.90
CA ILE A 201 5.12 -0.85 15.02
C ILE A 201 6.38 -0.58 14.19
N VAL A 202 6.23 -0.18 12.93
CA VAL A 202 7.38 0.08 12.06
C VAL A 202 8.11 1.38 12.39
N MET A 203 7.44 2.32 13.07
CA MET A 203 8.00 3.62 13.44
C MET A 203 9.30 3.49 14.24
N LYS A 204 9.36 2.55 15.20
CA LYS A 204 10.54 2.38 16.10
C LYS A 204 11.85 2.18 15.34
N LYS A 205 11.81 1.46 14.22
CA LYS A 205 12.99 1.16 13.39
C LYS A 205 13.00 1.91 12.05
N GLY A 206 11.88 2.43 11.61
CA GLY A 206 11.74 3.11 10.32
C GLY A 206 11.95 4.61 10.38
N PHE A 207 11.64 5.23 11.54
CA PHE A 207 11.81 6.66 11.72
C PHE A 207 13.30 7.05 11.79
N ARG A 208 13.67 8.08 11.02
CA ARG A 208 15.01 8.70 11.05
C ARG A 208 14.85 10.22 11.15
N LYS A 209 15.82 10.86 11.78
CA LYS A 209 15.85 12.33 11.89
C LYS A 209 15.98 12.96 10.51
N PRO A 210 15.16 13.98 10.19
CA PRO A 210 15.28 14.71 8.93
C PRO A 210 16.68 15.33 8.78
N PRO A 211 17.27 15.31 7.57
CA PRO A 211 18.51 16.03 7.27
C PRO A 211 18.24 17.55 7.22
N GLU A 212 19.28 18.33 6.97
CA GLU A 212 19.15 19.77 6.75
C GLU A 212 18.18 20.09 5.61
N TRP A 213 17.31 21.08 5.80
CA TRP A 213 16.29 21.46 4.84
C TRP A 213 16.83 21.90 3.48
N THR A 214 18.06 22.39 3.43
CA THR A 214 18.77 22.78 2.20
C THR A 214 18.94 21.60 1.23
N LEU A 215 19.08 20.38 1.75
CA LEU A 215 19.27 19.16 0.98
C LEU A 215 17.94 18.52 0.53
N PHE A 216 16.83 18.96 1.11
CA PHE A 216 15.54 18.33 0.92
C PHE A 216 15.06 18.29 -0.55
N PRO A 217 15.08 19.39 -1.35
CA PRO A 217 14.63 19.36 -2.73
C PRO A 217 15.42 18.37 -3.60
N HIS A 218 16.74 18.32 -3.41
CA HIS A 218 17.62 17.42 -4.14
C HIS A 218 17.32 15.94 -3.82
N HIS A 219 17.10 15.61 -2.55
CA HIS A 219 16.76 14.25 -2.13
C HIS A 219 15.39 13.83 -2.63
N VAL A 220 14.38 14.69 -2.52
CA VAL A 220 13.02 14.46 -3.02
C VAL A 220 13.04 14.19 -4.52
N GLY A 221 13.72 15.01 -5.32
CA GLY A 221 13.83 14.81 -6.77
C GLY A 221 14.41 13.44 -7.13
N ARG A 222 15.44 12.98 -6.40
CA ARG A 222 16.02 11.64 -6.60
C ARG A 222 15.08 10.50 -6.17
N ILE A 223 14.38 10.66 -5.05
CA ILE A 223 13.41 9.68 -4.56
C ILE A 223 12.31 9.48 -5.61
N PHE A 224 11.73 10.57 -6.11
CA PHE A 224 10.70 10.49 -7.15
C PHE A 224 11.24 9.93 -8.46
N ARG A 225 12.42 10.29 -8.90
CA ARG A 225 13.02 9.73 -10.12
C ARG A 225 13.09 8.21 -10.12
N LEU A 226 13.34 7.59 -8.95
CA LEU A 226 13.41 6.14 -8.81
C LEU A 226 12.09 5.50 -8.36
N GLY A 227 11.23 6.24 -7.68
CA GLY A 227 9.91 5.77 -7.25
C GLY A 227 8.83 5.91 -8.32
N LEU A 228 8.92 6.92 -9.19
CA LEU A 228 7.92 7.22 -10.21
C LEU A 228 7.59 6.03 -11.13
N PRO A 229 8.56 5.24 -11.63
CA PRO A 229 8.22 4.06 -12.42
C PRO A 229 7.32 3.07 -11.69
N ASN A 230 7.51 2.89 -10.38
CA ASN A 230 6.66 2.03 -9.56
C ASN A 230 5.28 2.65 -9.34
N ILE A 231 5.19 3.96 -9.08
CA ILE A 231 3.92 4.69 -8.99
C ILE A 231 3.13 4.52 -10.29
N LEU A 232 3.76 4.76 -11.43
CA LEU A 232 3.11 4.63 -12.74
C LEU A 232 2.67 3.20 -13.04
N MET A 233 3.49 2.21 -12.71
CA MET A 233 3.15 0.80 -12.90
C MET A 233 1.91 0.40 -12.09
N GLN A 234 1.85 0.77 -10.80
CA GLN A 234 0.70 0.48 -9.94
C GLN A 234 -0.55 1.27 -10.36
N SER A 235 -0.40 2.54 -10.76
CA SER A 235 -1.49 3.36 -11.27
C SER A 235 -2.02 2.81 -12.60
N ALA A 236 -1.14 2.39 -13.51
CA ALA A 236 -1.51 1.78 -14.79
C ALA A 236 -2.31 0.48 -14.58
N TYR A 237 -1.96 -0.32 -13.59
CA TYR A 237 -2.73 -1.51 -13.22
C TYR A 237 -4.16 -1.15 -12.79
N THR A 238 -4.32 -0.08 -12.01
CA THR A 238 -5.64 0.43 -11.61
C THR A 238 -6.47 0.86 -12.83
N PHE A 239 -5.87 1.64 -13.75
CA PHE A 239 -6.56 2.07 -14.98
C PHE A 239 -6.88 0.90 -15.91
N TYR A 240 -6.03 -0.11 -15.98
CA TYR A 240 -6.28 -1.33 -16.72
C TYR A 240 -7.53 -2.06 -16.20
N ILE A 241 -7.65 -2.24 -14.87
CA ILE A 241 -8.85 -2.86 -14.26
C ILE A 241 -10.10 -2.04 -14.56
N LEU A 242 -10.05 -0.72 -14.39
CA LEU A 242 -11.17 0.17 -14.68
C LEU A 242 -11.59 0.11 -16.15
N GLY A 243 -10.62 0.16 -17.06
CA GLY A 243 -10.88 0.07 -18.51
C GLY A 243 -11.51 -1.25 -18.92
N LEU A 244 -11.02 -2.38 -18.40
CA LEU A 244 -11.63 -3.69 -18.66
C LEU A 244 -13.05 -3.80 -18.11
N ASN A 245 -13.29 -3.30 -16.89
CA ASN A 245 -14.65 -3.30 -16.33
C ASN A 245 -15.61 -2.49 -17.19
N LEU A 246 -15.20 -1.31 -17.70
CA LEU A 246 -16.04 -0.50 -18.60
C LEU A 246 -16.33 -1.21 -19.92
N ILE A 247 -15.37 -1.88 -20.50
CA ILE A 247 -15.55 -2.64 -21.75
C ILE A 247 -16.52 -3.81 -21.51
N LEU A 248 -16.31 -4.59 -20.45
CA LEU A 248 -17.12 -5.77 -20.15
C LEU A 248 -18.54 -5.43 -19.70
N ALA A 249 -18.75 -4.27 -19.04
CA ALA A 249 -20.09 -3.77 -18.71
C ALA A 249 -20.96 -3.55 -19.97
N GLY A 250 -20.34 -3.23 -21.11
CA GLY A 250 -21.02 -3.14 -22.40
C GLY A 250 -21.48 -4.50 -22.98
N PHE A 251 -20.99 -5.63 -22.46
CA PHE A 251 -21.38 -6.97 -22.90
C PHE A 251 -22.41 -7.61 -21.97
N SER A 252 -22.10 -7.72 -20.68
CA SER A 252 -23.04 -8.25 -19.67
C SER A 252 -22.50 -8.05 -18.24
N ASP A 253 -23.41 -8.00 -17.26
CA ASP A 253 -23.06 -7.98 -15.83
C ASP A 253 -22.36 -9.26 -15.38
N GLN A 254 -22.67 -10.39 -16.00
CA GLN A 254 -22.00 -11.66 -15.73
C GLN A 254 -20.52 -11.62 -16.13
N ALA A 255 -20.18 -10.95 -17.24
CA ALA A 255 -18.79 -10.80 -17.67
C ALA A 255 -17.96 -9.95 -16.68
N VAL A 256 -18.55 -8.88 -16.15
CA VAL A 256 -17.93 -8.06 -15.09
C VAL A 256 -17.73 -8.87 -13.80
N THR A 257 -18.75 -9.65 -13.41
CA THR A 257 -18.67 -10.52 -12.24
C THR A 257 -17.58 -11.59 -12.38
N ALA A 258 -17.51 -12.23 -13.56
CA ALA A 258 -16.48 -13.22 -13.86
C ALA A 258 -15.06 -12.62 -13.78
N LEU A 259 -14.86 -11.41 -14.33
CA LEU A 259 -13.59 -10.69 -14.22
C LEU A 259 -13.25 -10.37 -12.76
N GLY A 260 -14.22 -9.93 -11.96
CA GLY A 260 -14.03 -9.68 -10.54
C GLY A 260 -13.58 -10.93 -9.75
N LEU A 261 -14.17 -12.09 -10.06
CA LEU A 261 -13.75 -13.38 -9.50
C LEU A 261 -12.34 -13.76 -9.96
N TYR A 262 -12.01 -13.57 -11.24
CA TYR A 262 -10.67 -13.80 -11.77
C TYR A 262 -9.61 -12.99 -11.03
N TYR A 263 -9.83 -11.68 -10.79
CA TYR A 263 -8.89 -10.85 -10.06
C TYR A 263 -8.69 -11.29 -8.61
N LYS A 264 -9.73 -11.77 -7.94
CA LYS A 264 -9.59 -12.31 -6.57
C LYS A 264 -8.65 -13.52 -6.55
N TRP A 265 -8.81 -14.46 -7.48
CA TRP A 265 -7.92 -15.61 -7.62
C TRP A 265 -6.51 -15.18 -8.04
N GLN A 266 -6.40 -14.29 -9.01
CA GLN A 266 -5.13 -13.75 -9.47
C GLN A 266 -4.31 -13.18 -8.33
N THR A 267 -4.92 -12.44 -7.41
CA THR A 267 -4.22 -11.86 -6.24
C THR A 267 -3.48 -12.92 -5.44
N PHE A 268 -4.09 -14.06 -5.16
CA PHE A 268 -3.45 -15.13 -4.42
C PHE A 268 -2.30 -15.78 -5.19
N PHE A 269 -2.49 -16.05 -6.47
CA PHE A 269 -1.44 -16.66 -7.31
C PHE A 269 -0.24 -15.74 -7.51
N PHE A 270 -0.43 -14.42 -7.50
CA PHE A 270 0.64 -13.46 -7.69
C PHE A 270 1.35 -13.01 -6.40
N ILE A 271 0.93 -13.50 -5.21
CA ILE A 271 1.61 -13.22 -3.94
C ILE A 271 3.11 -13.60 -3.98
N PRO A 272 3.52 -14.80 -4.43
CA PRO A 272 4.94 -15.14 -4.51
C PRO A 272 5.73 -14.18 -5.40
N LEU A 273 5.18 -13.84 -6.56
CA LEU A 273 5.79 -12.90 -7.51
C LEU A 273 5.94 -11.50 -6.92
N GLY A 274 4.90 -10.98 -6.27
CA GLY A 274 4.93 -9.68 -5.58
C GLY A 274 5.94 -9.64 -4.42
N ALA A 275 6.05 -10.72 -3.67
CA ALA A 275 7.04 -10.86 -2.62
C ALA A 275 8.47 -10.86 -3.17
N MET A 276 8.70 -11.62 -4.25
CA MET A 276 9.99 -11.62 -4.95
C MET A 276 10.33 -10.23 -5.48
N GLN A 277 9.41 -9.53 -6.14
CA GLN A 277 9.59 -8.17 -6.60
C GLN A 277 10.03 -7.23 -5.45
N THR A 278 9.40 -7.34 -4.29
CA THR A 278 9.75 -6.54 -3.11
C THR A 278 11.16 -6.84 -2.60
N CYS A 279 11.58 -8.12 -2.61
CA CYS A 279 12.89 -8.54 -2.13
C CYS A 279 14.03 -8.25 -3.11
N ILE A 280 13.77 -8.30 -4.42
CA ILE A 280 14.77 -8.06 -5.46
C ILE A 280 15.28 -6.63 -5.43
N VAL A 281 14.41 -5.65 -5.23
CA VAL A 281 14.74 -4.22 -5.30
C VAL A 281 15.93 -3.86 -4.41
N PRO A 282 15.93 -4.09 -3.10
CA PRO A 282 17.07 -3.74 -2.25
C PRO A 282 18.32 -4.59 -2.56
N VAL A 283 18.16 -5.90 -2.86
CA VAL A 283 19.29 -6.79 -3.13
C VAL A 283 20.02 -6.41 -4.41
N VAL A 284 19.29 -6.15 -5.49
CA VAL A 284 19.89 -5.73 -6.77
C VAL A 284 20.49 -4.34 -6.65
N SER A 285 19.77 -3.38 -6.03
CA SER A 285 20.26 -2.01 -5.86
C SER A 285 21.58 -1.94 -5.07
N PHE A 286 21.70 -2.74 -4.01
CA PHE A 286 22.91 -2.87 -3.22
C PHE A 286 24.07 -3.43 -4.05
N ASN A 287 23.87 -4.58 -4.70
CA ASN A 287 24.93 -5.27 -5.45
C ASN A 287 25.35 -4.51 -6.73
N TYR A 288 24.39 -3.87 -7.40
CA TYR A 288 24.68 -3.02 -8.56
C TYR A 288 25.56 -1.83 -8.18
N ALA A 289 25.24 -1.12 -7.10
CA ALA A 289 26.04 -0.02 -6.60
C ALA A 289 27.44 -0.47 -6.14
N ALA A 290 27.55 -1.69 -5.58
CA ALA A 290 28.82 -2.33 -5.21
C ALA A 290 29.60 -2.87 -6.42
N LYS A 291 29.15 -2.66 -7.67
CA LYS A 291 29.76 -3.16 -8.91
C LYS A 291 29.91 -4.68 -8.94
N SER A 292 29.00 -5.40 -8.30
CA SER A 292 28.98 -6.87 -8.22
C SER A 292 28.01 -7.48 -9.25
N ASP A 293 28.30 -7.32 -10.54
CA ASP A 293 27.42 -7.75 -11.65
C ASP A 293 27.08 -9.24 -11.61
N GLY A 294 28.01 -10.10 -11.20
CA GLY A 294 27.77 -11.53 -11.01
C GLY A 294 26.65 -11.81 -10.02
N ARG A 295 26.63 -11.09 -8.87
CA ARG A 295 25.59 -11.21 -7.86
C ARG A 295 24.25 -10.65 -8.34
N CYS A 296 24.25 -9.59 -9.14
CA CYS A 296 23.02 -9.08 -9.75
C CYS A 296 22.38 -10.13 -10.68
N ARG A 297 23.19 -10.75 -11.57
CA ARG A 297 22.72 -11.81 -12.48
C ARG A 297 22.22 -13.03 -11.71
N GLU A 298 22.92 -13.45 -10.66
CA GLU A 298 22.50 -14.56 -9.80
C GLU A 298 21.17 -14.24 -9.09
N THR A 299 21.00 -12.99 -8.60
CA THR A 299 19.74 -12.56 -7.98
C THR A 299 18.57 -12.63 -8.96
N LEU A 300 18.77 -12.13 -10.18
CA LEU A 300 17.72 -12.14 -11.21
C LEU A 300 17.37 -13.58 -11.63
N ARG A 301 18.38 -14.44 -11.83
CA ARG A 301 18.13 -15.88 -12.14
C ARG A 301 17.37 -16.57 -11.01
N ALA A 302 17.79 -16.37 -9.77
CA ALA A 302 17.11 -16.96 -8.62
C ALA A 302 15.64 -16.45 -8.53
N ALA A 303 15.40 -15.19 -8.80
CA ALA A 303 14.06 -14.61 -8.78
C ALA A 303 13.15 -15.19 -9.87
N ILE A 304 13.67 -15.47 -11.07
CA ILE A 304 12.91 -16.11 -12.17
C ILE A 304 12.59 -17.58 -11.85
N VAL A 305 13.48 -18.26 -11.10
CA VAL A 305 13.28 -19.67 -10.77
C VAL A 305 12.30 -19.86 -9.60
N PHE A 306 12.27 -18.92 -8.65
CA PHE A 306 11.46 -19.03 -7.43
C PHE A 306 10.15 -18.21 -7.46
N GLY A 307 9.97 -17.30 -8.40
CA GLY A 307 8.74 -16.51 -8.62
C GLY A 307 7.93 -17.05 -9.75
#